data_5a09c02cd8a95e4b59ef19e575af3e8f
#
_entry.id   5a09c02cd8a95e4b59ef19e575af3e8f
#
_cell.length_a   1.000
_cell.length_b   1.000
_cell.length_c   1.000
_cell.angle_alpha   90.00
_cell.angle_beta   90.00
_cell.angle_gamma   90.00
#
_symmetry.space_group_name_H-M   'P 1'
#
loop_
_entity.id
_entity.type
_entity.pdbx_description
1 polymer ?
#
loop_
_entity_poly.entity_id
_entity_poly.type
_entity_poly.pdbx_seq_one_letter_code
_entity_poly.pdbx_strand_id
1 'polypeptide(L)'
;MALSRGSKFLIGAFVASGTVHLVKPKVYEPLMPAWVPAHREVILASGVAELACAAGMAMPATRRAAGWASAALLLVIWPGNLQMALDSNRSSSALFKVAAWGRMPLQVPMIRAAVAAARTTGRAS
;
A
#
# COMPACT_ATOMS: atom_id res chain seq x y z
N MET A 1 -21.95 9.22 2.18
CA MET A 1 -21.91 7.85 2.66
C MET A 1 -20.65 7.60 3.50
N ALA A 2 -20.80 6.94 4.64
CA ALA A 2 -19.70 6.68 5.54
C ALA A 2 -18.76 5.62 4.97
N LEU A 3 -17.48 5.77 5.24
CA LEU A 3 -16.48 4.78 4.88
C LEU A 3 -16.63 3.52 5.74
N SER A 4 -16.40 2.35 5.14
CA SER A 4 -16.35 1.10 5.87
C SER A 4 -15.12 1.07 6.77
N ARG A 5 -15.12 0.15 7.75
CA ARG A 5 -13.95 -0.04 8.62
C ARG A 5 -12.72 -0.44 7.82
N GLY A 6 -12.90 -1.29 6.80
CA GLY A 6 -11.81 -1.71 5.93
C GLY A 6 -11.22 -0.55 5.16
N SER A 7 -12.07 0.34 4.63
CA SER A 7 -11.59 1.53 3.91
C SER A 7 -10.85 2.48 4.83
N LYS A 8 -11.34 2.68 6.05
CA LYS A 8 -10.66 3.52 7.04
C LYS A 8 -9.30 2.94 7.41
N PHE A 9 -9.22 1.62 7.57
CA PHE A 9 -7.97 0.94 7.84
C PHE A 9 -6.97 1.14 6.70
N LEU A 10 -7.44 0.96 5.46
CA LEU A 10 -6.58 1.13 4.28
C LEU A 10 -6.06 2.56 4.16
N ILE A 11 -6.93 3.55 4.38
CA ILE A 11 -6.54 4.96 4.35
C ILE A 11 -5.45 5.21 5.40
N GLY A 12 -5.67 4.73 6.63
CA GLY A 12 -4.69 4.89 7.71
C GLY A 12 -3.37 4.20 7.40
N ALA A 13 -3.43 3.00 6.84
CA ALA A 13 -2.24 2.26 6.45
C ALA A 13 -1.44 3.00 5.36
N PHE A 14 -2.14 3.56 4.37
CA PHE A 14 -1.50 4.32 3.30
C PHE A 14 -0.91 5.62 3.81
N VAL A 15 -1.59 6.31 4.72
CA VAL A 15 -1.05 7.53 5.33
C VAL A 15 0.24 7.22 6.09
N ALA A 16 0.22 6.19 6.92
CA ALA A 16 1.40 5.79 7.70
C ALA A 16 2.54 5.35 6.79
N SER A 17 2.27 4.45 5.86
CA SER A 17 3.27 3.91 4.95
C SER A 17 3.83 4.99 4.02
N GLY A 18 2.96 5.77 3.41
CA GLY A 18 3.37 6.84 2.50
C GLY A 18 4.23 7.89 3.20
N THR A 19 3.87 8.23 4.44
CA THR A 19 4.64 9.18 5.23
C THR A 19 6.05 8.65 5.50
N VAL A 20 6.17 7.38 5.90
CA VAL A 20 7.48 6.77 6.16
C VAL A 20 8.31 6.71 4.88
N HIS A 21 7.69 6.38 3.74
CA HIS A 21 8.38 6.37 2.45
C HIS A 21 9.02 7.74 2.13
N LEU A 22 8.32 8.83 2.46
CA LEU A 22 8.82 10.18 2.14
C LEU A 22 9.79 10.71 3.19
N VAL A 23 9.56 10.41 4.47
CA VAL A 23 10.38 10.93 5.56
C VAL A 23 11.65 10.11 5.74
N LYS A 24 11.55 8.78 5.63
CA LYS A 24 12.68 7.87 5.85
C LYS A 24 12.79 6.83 4.73
N PRO A 25 13.04 7.25 3.49
CA PRO A 25 13.13 6.28 2.38
C PRO A 25 14.25 5.26 2.56
N LYS A 26 15.30 5.62 3.28
CA LYS A 26 16.44 4.71 3.53
C LYS A 26 16.04 3.44 4.27
N VAL A 27 14.95 3.48 5.05
CA VAL A 27 14.44 2.29 5.74
C VAL A 27 14.05 1.20 4.74
N TYR A 28 13.55 1.60 3.57
CA TYR A 28 13.06 0.68 2.56
C TYR A 28 14.11 0.26 1.53
N GLU A 29 15.18 1.03 1.37
CA GLU A 29 16.18 0.73 0.34
C GLU A 29 16.74 -0.69 0.44
N PRO A 30 17.17 -1.18 1.62
CA PRO A 30 17.66 -2.55 1.73
C PRO A 30 16.57 -3.62 1.55
N LEU A 31 15.29 -3.23 1.63
CA LEU A 31 14.17 -4.14 1.46
C LEU A 31 13.71 -4.25 0.00
N MET A 32 14.20 -3.36 -0.86
CA MET A 32 13.80 -3.35 -2.26
C MET A 32 14.42 -4.52 -3.02
N PRO A 33 13.65 -5.17 -3.94
CA PRO A 33 14.22 -6.21 -4.79
C PRO A 33 15.36 -5.65 -5.64
N ALA A 34 16.40 -6.47 -5.81
CA ALA A 34 17.58 -6.05 -6.57
C ALA A 34 17.26 -5.72 -8.04
N TRP A 35 16.23 -6.37 -8.60
CA TRP A 35 15.84 -6.17 -10.00
C TRP A 35 15.05 -4.87 -10.23
N VAL A 36 14.66 -4.17 -9.17
CA VAL A 36 13.96 -2.89 -9.31
C VAL A 36 15.01 -1.77 -9.45
N PRO A 37 14.95 -0.98 -10.53
CA PRO A 37 15.88 0.15 -10.69
C PRO A 37 15.47 1.34 -9.84
N ALA A 38 16.41 2.25 -9.58
CA ALA A 38 16.16 3.53 -8.94
C ALA A 38 15.35 3.38 -7.64
N HIS A 39 15.86 2.58 -6.69
CA HIS A 39 15.15 2.25 -5.44
C HIS A 39 14.59 3.47 -4.73
N ARG A 40 15.40 4.51 -4.56
CA ARG A 40 14.97 5.71 -3.83
C ARG A 40 13.79 6.39 -4.51
N GLU A 41 13.87 6.56 -5.82
CA GLU A 41 12.82 7.22 -6.60
C GLU A 41 11.53 6.41 -6.59
N VAL A 42 11.63 5.09 -6.68
CA VAL A 42 10.47 4.20 -6.59
C VAL A 42 9.82 4.29 -5.22
N ILE A 43 10.62 4.31 -4.15
CA ILE A 43 10.13 4.44 -2.77
C ILE A 43 9.38 5.76 -2.61
N LEU A 44 9.99 6.87 -3.06
CA LEU A 44 9.36 8.19 -2.96
C LEU A 44 8.08 8.27 -3.78
N ALA A 45 8.11 7.75 -5.01
CA ALA A 45 6.93 7.74 -5.87
C ALA A 45 5.79 6.91 -5.26
N SER A 46 6.11 5.76 -4.68
CA SER A 46 5.13 4.92 -3.99
C SER A 46 4.51 5.66 -2.81
N GLY A 47 5.32 6.39 -2.04
CA GLY A 47 4.85 7.17 -0.92
C GLY A 47 3.87 8.26 -1.35
N VAL A 48 4.18 8.98 -2.41
CA VAL A 48 3.28 9.99 -2.98
C VAL A 48 1.99 9.34 -3.46
N ALA A 49 2.10 8.21 -4.16
CA ALA A 49 0.92 7.50 -4.67
C ALA A 49 0.01 7.03 -3.53
N GLU A 50 0.59 6.48 -2.45
CA GLU A 50 -0.18 6.03 -1.30
C GLU A 50 -0.90 7.19 -0.61
N LEU A 51 -0.21 8.32 -0.40
CA LEU A 51 -0.81 9.50 0.23
C LEU A 51 -1.92 10.09 -0.65
N ALA A 52 -1.69 10.15 -1.97
CA ALA A 52 -2.69 10.65 -2.91
C ALA A 52 -3.93 9.75 -2.92
N CYS A 53 -3.72 8.43 -2.91
CA CYS A 53 -4.83 7.48 -2.84
C CYS A 53 -5.60 7.59 -1.53
N ALA A 54 -4.89 7.76 -0.41
CA ALA A 54 -5.53 7.94 0.89
C ALA A 54 -6.41 9.19 0.91
N ALA A 55 -5.86 10.30 0.46
CA ALA A 55 -6.61 11.57 0.39
C ALA A 55 -7.83 11.44 -0.54
N GLY A 56 -7.63 10.82 -1.71
CA GLY A 56 -8.70 10.63 -2.67
C GLY A 56 -9.82 9.75 -2.16
N MET A 57 -9.48 8.68 -1.44
CA MET A 57 -10.50 7.80 -0.85
C MET A 57 -11.26 8.47 0.29
N ALA A 58 -10.61 9.38 1.02
CA ALA A 58 -11.25 10.10 2.11
C ALA A 58 -12.32 11.08 1.60
N MET A 59 -12.18 11.56 0.38
CA MET A 59 -13.09 12.55 -0.21
C MET A 59 -14.14 11.87 -1.09
N PRO A 60 -15.46 12.10 -0.83
CA PRO A 60 -16.50 11.46 -1.64
C PRO A 60 -16.37 11.69 -3.15
N ALA A 61 -15.97 12.90 -3.56
CA ALA A 61 -15.88 13.24 -4.99
C ALA A 61 -14.85 12.41 -5.75
N THR A 62 -13.77 11.99 -5.09
CA THR A 62 -12.66 11.27 -5.72
C THR A 62 -12.54 9.81 -5.26
N ARG A 63 -13.39 9.40 -4.34
CA ARG A 63 -13.29 8.07 -3.70
C ARG A 63 -13.32 6.92 -4.69
N ARG A 64 -14.17 7.00 -5.70
CA ARG A 64 -14.26 5.94 -6.70
C ARG A 64 -12.96 5.76 -7.46
N ALA A 65 -12.45 6.86 -8.01
CA ALA A 65 -11.19 6.82 -8.76
C ALA A 65 -10.01 6.41 -7.88
N ALA A 66 -9.96 6.96 -6.65
CA ALA A 66 -8.89 6.63 -5.70
C ALA A 66 -8.96 5.18 -5.23
N GLY A 67 -10.18 4.64 -5.08
CA GLY A 67 -10.37 3.24 -4.73
C GLY A 67 -9.80 2.30 -5.79
N TRP A 68 -10.13 2.56 -7.06
CA TRP A 68 -9.57 1.75 -8.15
C TRP A 68 -8.07 1.94 -8.30
N ALA A 69 -7.58 3.18 -8.14
CA ALA A 69 -6.13 3.46 -8.16
C ALA A 69 -5.41 2.73 -7.03
N SER A 70 -6.01 2.68 -5.84
CA SER A 70 -5.44 1.96 -4.69
C SER A 70 -5.36 0.47 -4.95
N ALA A 71 -6.40 -0.12 -5.54
CA ALA A 71 -6.39 -1.54 -5.90
C ALA A 71 -5.29 -1.83 -6.91
N ALA A 72 -5.15 -0.97 -7.93
CA ALA A 72 -4.10 -1.12 -8.94
C ALA A 72 -2.71 -0.98 -8.31
N LEU A 73 -2.53 0.00 -7.43
CA LEU A 73 -1.26 0.20 -6.73
C LEU A 73 -0.87 -1.02 -5.91
N LEU A 74 -1.82 -1.59 -5.16
CA LEU A 74 -1.56 -2.78 -4.36
C LEU A 74 -1.17 -3.98 -5.24
N LEU A 75 -1.80 -4.13 -6.40
CA LEU A 75 -1.44 -5.18 -7.34
C LEU A 75 -0.05 -4.97 -7.93
N VAL A 76 0.31 -3.74 -8.24
CA VAL A 76 1.62 -3.41 -8.82
C VAL A 76 2.75 -3.67 -7.82
N ILE A 77 2.54 -3.35 -6.54
CA ILE A 77 3.56 -3.56 -5.52
C ILE A 77 3.64 -5.01 -5.04
N TRP A 78 2.66 -5.85 -5.38
CA TRP A 78 2.60 -7.24 -4.91
C TRP A 78 3.85 -8.06 -5.27
N PRO A 79 4.37 -8.01 -6.53
CA PRO A 79 5.60 -8.75 -6.84
C PRO A 79 6.79 -8.34 -5.98
N GLY A 80 6.90 -7.05 -5.66
CA GLY A 80 7.94 -6.55 -4.77
C GLY A 80 7.78 -7.07 -3.35
N ASN A 81 6.54 -7.10 -2.85
CA ASN A 81 6.26 -7.65 -1.52
C ASN A 81 6.58 -9.14 -1.47
N LEU A 82 6.23 -9.88 -2.52
CA LEU A 82 6.55 -11.30 -2.60
C LEU A 82 8.07 -11.52 -2.58
N GLN A 83 8.80 -10.75 -3.37
CA GLN A 83 10.27 -10.85 -3.40
C GLN A 83 10.85 -10.53 -2.03
N MET A 84 10.34 -9.50 -1.36
CA MET A 84 10.79 -9.15 -0.01
C MET A 84 10.55 -10.30 0.97
N ALA A 85 9.39 -10.94 0.88
CA ALA A 85 9.07 -12.08 1.75
C ALA A 85 10.04 -13.24 1.50
N LEU A 86 10.32 -13.55 0.23
CA LEU A 86 11.28 -14.60 -0.12
C LEU A 86 12.69 -14.25 0.38
N ASP A 87 13.11 -13.00 0.20
CA ASP A 87 14.41 -12.55 0.65
C ASP A 87 14.54 -12.58 2.17
N SER A 88 13.44 -12.37 2.90
CA SER A 88 13.45 -12.39 4.36
C SER A 88 13.85 -13.74 4.92
N ASN A 89 13.65 -14.83 4.17
CA ASN A 89 14.05 -16.17 4.59
C ASN A 89 15.55 -16.29 4.79
N ARG A 90 16.33 -15.43 4.16
CA ARG A 90 17.79 -15.38 4.31
C ARG A 90 18.24 -14.52 5.48
N SER A 91 17.31 -13.76 6.07
CA SER A 91 17.62 -12.87 7.17
C SER A 91 17.63 -13.60 8.50
N SER A 92 18.50 -13.18 9.42
CA SER A 92 18.49 -13.67 10.80
C SER A 92 17.44 -12.94 11.64
N SER A 93 16.85 -11.86 11.14
CA SER A 93 15.88 -11.07 11.89
C SER A 93 14.49 -11.73 11.84
N ALA A 94 14.02 -12.21 12.99
CA ALA A 94 12.67 -12.76 13.12
C ALA A 94 11.60 -11.68 12.87
N LEU A 95 11.86 -10.46 13.31
CA LEU A 95 10.93 -9.35 13.10
C LEU A 95 10.73 -9.06 11.61
N PHE A 96 11.82 -9.04 10.85
CA PHE A 96 11.74 -8.82 9.41
C PHE A 96 10.94 -9.93 8.72
N LYS A 97 11.21 -11.20 9.08
CA LYS A 97 10.48 -12.34 8.51
C LYS A 97 8.98 -12.25 8.80
N VAL A 98 8.61 -11.96 10.04
CA VAL A 98 7.21 -11.86 10.45
C VAL A 98 6.53 -10.71 9.71
N ALA A 99 7.17 -9.56 9.63
CA ALA A 99 6.61 -8.40 8.94
C ALA A 99 6.44 -8.66 7.44
N ALA A 100 7.45 -9.24 6.78
CA ALA A 100 7.42 -9.49 5.34
C ALA A 100 6.36 -10.53 4.98
N TRP A 101 6.31 -11.66 5.68
CA TRP A 101 5.32 -12.69 5.40
C TRP A 101 3.92 -12.29 5.88
N GLY A 102 3.83 -11.51 6.96
CA GLY A 102 2.55 -11.00 7.45
C GLY A 102 1.87 -10.06 6.45
N ARG A 103 2.64 -9.33 5.65
CA ARG A 103 2.09 -8.43 4.64
C ARG A 103 1.43 -9.18 3.48
N MET A 104 1.82 -10.42 3.23
CA MET A 104 1.28 -11.17 2.10
C MET A 104 -0.21 -11.46 2.24
N PRO A 105 -0.69 -12.03 3.37
CA PRO A 105 -2.13 -12.23 3.54
C PRO A 105 -2.90 -10.91 3.69
N LEU A 106 -2.28 -9.86 4.22
CA LEU A 106 -2.93 -8.54 4.34
C LEU A 106 -3.25 -7.93 2.99
N GLN A 107 -2.56 -8.32 1.93
CA GLN A 107 -2.81 -7.85 0.58
C GLN A 107 -4.26 -8.08 0.16
N VAL A 108 -4.82 -9.23 0.48
CA VAL A 108 -6.19 -9.57 0.09
C VAL A 108 -7.22 -8.64 0.73
N PRO A 109 -7.28 -8.48 2.07
CA PRO A 109 -8.25 -7.55 2.66
C PRO A 109 -8.01 -6.10 2.25
N MET A 110 -6.78 -5.71 2.00
CA MET A 110 -6.48 -4.35 1.56
C MET A 110 -7.04 -4.09 0.14
N ILE A 111 -6.86 -5.03 -0.78
CA ILE A 111 -7.42 -4.90 -2.13
C ILE A 111 -8.95 -4.88 -2.05
N ARG A 112 -9.54 -5.75 -1.24
CA ARG A 112 -10.99 -5.78 -1.06
C ARG A 112 -11.51 -4.45 -0.51
N ALA A 113 -10.79 -3.85 0.43
CA ALA A 113 -11.15 -2.55 0.98
C ALA A 113 -11.08 -1.44 -0.08
N ALA A 114 -10.07 -1.47 -0.94
CA ALA A 114 -9.92 -0.50 -2.03
C ALA A 114 -11.07 -0.62 -3.03
N VAL A 115 -11.41 -1.83 -3.43
CA VAL A 115 -12.53 -2.08 -4.35
C VAL A 115 -13.85 -1.67 -3.72
N ALA A 116 -14.04 -1.95 -2.43
CA ALA A 116 -15.25 -1.54 -1.71
C ALA A 116 -15.38 -0.02 -1.69
N ALA A 117 -14.29 0.71 -1.45
CA ALA A 117 -14.29 2.18 -1.49
C ALA A 117 -14.67 2.68 -2.88
N ALA A 118 -14.14 2.05 -3.93
CA ALA A 118 -14.44 2.42 -5.31
C ALA A 118 -15.93 2.24 -5.64
N ARG A 119 -16.53 1.17 -5.15
CA ARG A 119 -17.93 0.86 -5.43
C ARG A 119 -18.90 1.69 -4.60
N THR A 120 -18.50 2.08 -3.40
CA THR A 120 -19.36 2.83 -2.48
C THR A 120 -19.77 4.18 -3.08
N THR A 121 -18.87 4.83 -3.80
CA THR A 121 -19.13 6.16 -4.37
C THR A 121 -20.29 6.14 -5.37
N GLY A 122 -20.44 5.06 -6.12
CA GLY A 122 -21.51 4.94 -7.10
C GLY A 122 -22.90 4.88 -6.48
N ARG A 123 -23.01 4.57 -5.20
CA ARG A 123 -24.29 4.49 -4.48
C ARG A 123 -24.64 5.78 -3.76
N ALA A 124 -23.68 6.66 -3.58
CA ALA A 124 -23.88 7.90 -2.85
C ALA A 124 -24.62 8.96 -3.66
N SER A 125 -24.80 8.73 -4.95
CA SER A 125 -25.50 9.64 -5.86
C SER A 125 -27.02 9.40 -5.92
#